data_3a9ada2c6bdf6a4e97ffb759a7533e15
#
_entry.id   3a9ada2c6bdf6a4e97ffb759a7533e15
#
_cell.length_a   1.000
_cell.length_b   1.000
_cell.length_c   1.000
_cell.angle_alpha   90.00
_cell.angle_beta   90.00
_cell.angle_gamma   90.00
#
_symmetry.space_group_name_H-M   'P 1'
#
loop_
_entity.id
_entity.type
_entity.pdbx_description
1 polymer ?
#
loop_
_entity_poly.entity_id
_entity_poly.type
_entity_poly.pdbx_seq_one_letter_code
_entity_poly.pdbx_strand_id
1 'polypeptide(L)'
;MKPSAEELVRRAAAAFNAGRKDEAQQICEQGLAREPGEPMLSHLLAAVLFSENETALARPHIEASLKKRAGYAPALALAGRIARAEKDFDAALAHFDRAIALAPQRELFVEKARTLDQAGLRPQAREAWLAILKVIPQHAEACARLGRMAWEDGDYAIAVIYLEHATASEAPASTWFDLGLARQDLRDYAGAAVAYRRAFALKPDHAEAALNLGIVLQEGGDAEAAMIAYRDAYRLRPQLFGSIAMALTSAPHGRLWLDENELRRSLGS
;
A
#
# COMPACT_ATOMS: atom_id res chain seq x y z
N MET A 1 8.32 -46.74 5.86
CA MET A 1 8.31 -45.91 7.08
C MET A 1 7.37 -44.73 6.88
N LYS A 2 6.52 -44.43 7.86
CA LYS A 2 5.70 -43.21 7.78
C LYS A 2 6.61 -41.97 8.02
N PRO A 3 6.43 -40.87 7.29
CA PRO A 3 7.24 -39.68 7.47
C PRO A 3 7.05 -39.10 8.88
N SER A 4 8.13 -38.60 9.49
CA SER A 4 8.09 -37.88 10.78
C SER A 4 7.43 -36.51 10.65
N ALA A 5 7.03 -35.88 11.78
CA ALA A 5 6.50 -34.52 11.77
C ALA A 5 7.50 -33.51 11.14
N GLU A 6 8.77 -33.65 11.47
CA GLU A 6 9.83 -32.82 10.90
C GLU A 6 9.96 -32.96 9.37
N GLU A 7 9.86 -34.20 8.87
CA GLU A 7 9.83 -34.44 7.43
C GLU A 7 8.62 -33.81 6.76
N LEU A 8 7.43 -33.88 7.38
CA LEU A 8 6.21 -33.28 6.87
C LEU A 8 6.32 -31.73 6.88
N VAL A 9 6.87 -31.13 7.93
CA VAL A 9 7.14 -29.70 8.02
C VAL A 9 8.05 -29.26 6.86
N ARG A 10 9.16 -29.98 6.64
CA ARG A 10 10.09 -29.65 5.56
C ARG A 10 9.43 -29.75 4.17
N ARG A 11 8.63 -30.78 3.93
CA ARG A 11 7.90 -30.98 2.67
C ARG A 11 6.82 -29.91 2.46
N ALA A 12 6.04 -29.60 3.49
CA ALA A 12 5.01 -28.56 3.43
C ALA A 12 5.63 -27.18 3.17
N ALA A 13 6.72 -26.85 3.85
CA ALA A 13 7.44 -25.59 3.62
C ALA A 13 8.02 -25.51 2.19
N ALA A 14 8.58 -26.61 1.67
CA ALA A 14 9.09 -26.67 0.30
C ALA A 14 7.97 -26.51 -0.75
N ALA A 15 6.81 -27.15 -0.53
CA ALA A 15 5.64 -27.00 -1.40
C ALA A 15 5.11 -25.56 -1.37
N PHE A 16 4.99 -24.96 -0.19
CA PHE A 16 4.52 -23.58 -0.02
C PHE A 16 5.47 -22.58 -0.71
N ASN A 17 6.79 -22.69 -0.50
CA ASN A 17 7.78 -21.84 -1.13
C ASN A 17 7.84 -21.99 -2.66
N ALA A 18 7.43 -23.16 -3.17
CA ALA A 18 7.31 -23.42 -4.61
C ALA A 18 5.94 -22.95 -5.19
N GLY A 19 5.09 -22.31 -4.39
CA GLY A 19 3.76 -21.84 -4.81
C GLY A 19 2.70 -22.95 -4.91
N ARG A 20 3.02 -24.18 -4.55
CA ARG A 20 2.08 -25.32 -4.56
C ARG A 20 1.27 -25.37 -3.25
N LYS A 21 0.34 -24.43 -3.12
CA LYS A 21 -0.41 -24.18 -1.88
C LYS A 21 -1.29 -25.36 -1.48
N ASP A 22 -2.05 -25.93 -2.41
CA ASP A 22 -2.92 -27.09 -2.16
C ASP A 22 -2.13 -28.28 -1.62
N GLU A 23 -0.95 -28.57 -2.21
CA GLU A 23 -0.07 -29.62 -1.74
C GLU A 23 0.46 -29.33 -0.33
N ALA A 24 0.86 -28.09 -0.06
CA ALA A 24 1.31 -27.67 1.27
C ALA A 24 0.21 -27.84 2.31
N GLN A 25 -1.02 -27.43 1.99
CA GLN A 25 -2.18 -27.59 2.85
C GLN A 25 -2.44 -29.08 3.17
N GLN A 26 -2.53 -29.93 2.16
CA GLN A 26 -2.76 -31.36 2.33
C GLN A 26 -1.69 -32.03 3.22
N ILE A 27 -0.41 -31.66 3.02
CA ILE A 27 0.68 -32.19 3.86
C ILE A 27 0.49 -31.74 5.31
N CYS A 28 0.16 -30.47 5.56
CA CYS A 28 -0.08 -29.96 6.91
C CYS A 28 -1.27 -30.68 7.58
N GLU A 29 -2.39 -30.83 6.89
CA GLU A 29 -3.59 -31.51 7.39
C GLU A 29 -3.32 -33.00 7.72
N GLN A 30 -2.61 -33.71 6.83
CA GLN A 30 -2.19 -35.09 7.08
C GLN A 30 -1.28 -35.20 8.30
N GLY A 31 -0.38 -34.23 8.48
CA GLY A 31 0.50 -34.21 9.66
C GLY A 31 -0.27 -33.92 10.94
N LEU A 32 -1.15 -32.93 10.94
CA LEU A 32 -1.97 -32.57 12.09
C LEU A 32 -3.02 -33.63 12.46
N ALA A 33 -3.50 -34.42 11.49
CA ALA A 33 -4.35 -35.57 11.78
C ALA A 33 -3.61 -36.66 12.56
N ARG A 34 -2.29 -36.75 12.44
CA ARG A 34 -1.45 -37.73 13.15
C ARG A 34 -0.94 -37.19 14.48
N GLU A 35 -0.54 -35.93 14.48
CA GLU A 35 0.04 -35.22 15.62
C GLU A 35 -0.69 -33.88 15.83
N PRO A 36 -1.86 -33.92 16.50
CA PRO A 36 -2.68 -32.76 16.72
C PRO A 36 -1.94 -31.67 17.52
N GLY A 37 -1.87 -30.49 16.92
CA GLY A 37 -1.25 -29.32 17.55
C GLY A 37 0.29 -29.27 17.42
N GLU A 38 0.88 -30.01 16.46
CA GLU A 38 2.28 -29.81 16.11
C GLU A 38 2.47 -28.33 15.68
N PRO A 39 3.33 -27.54 16.38
CA PRO A 39 3.32 -26.08 16.25
C PRO A 39 3.80 -25.57 14.90
N MET A 40 4.74 -26.29 14.25
CA MET A 40 5.26 -25.83 12.95
C MET A 40 4.31 -26.18 11.82
N LEU A 41 3.62 -27.31 11.84
CA LEU A 41 2.58 -27.65 10.87
C LEU A 41 1.37 -26.73 11.02
N SER A 42 0.96 -26.43 12.26
CA SER A 42 -0.11 -25.47 12.54
C SER A 42 0.25 -24.07 12.01
N HIS A 43 1.49 -23.60 12.22
CA HIS A 43 1.97 -22.35 11.67
C HIS A 43 1.96 -22.34 10.13
N LEU A 44 2.47 -23.41 9.49
CA LEU A 44 2.48 -23.51 8.02
C LEU A 44 1.08 -23.56 7.43
N LEU A 45 0.16 -24.30 8.04
CA LEU A 45 -1.23 -24.33 7.60
C LEU A 45 -1.87 -22.95 7.71
N ALA A 46 -1.65 -22.23 8.81
CA ALA A 46 -2.10 -20.85 8.95
C ALA A 46 -1.49 -19.95 7.88
N ALA A 47 -0.21 -20.13 7.53
CA ALA A 47 0.44 -19.33 6.49
C ALA A 47 -0.15 -19.59 5.10
N VAL A 48 -0.44 -20.86 4.77
CA VAL A 48 -1.11 -21.22 3.51
C VAL A 48 -2.49 -20.55 3.43
N LEU A 49 -3.34 -20.79 4.42
CA LEU A 49 -4.70 -20.24 4.49
C LEU A 49 -4.70 -18.70 4.42
N PHE A 50 -3.81 -18.05 5.17
CA PHE A 50 -3.69 -16.59 5.13
C PHE A 50 -3.27 -16.09 3.75
N SER A 51 -2.40 -16.80 3.04
CA SER A 51 -1.97 -16.45 1.68
C SER A 51 -3.10 -16.57 0.63
N GLU A 52 -4.18 -17.27 0.97
CA GLU A 52 -5.40 -17.45 0.16
C GLU A 52 -6.53 -16.53 0.60
N ASN A 53 -6.25 -15.56 1.48
CA ASN A 53 -7.19 -14.65 2.11
C ASN A 53 -8.22 -15.34 3.05
N GLU A 54 -7.99 -16.60 3.41
CA GLU A 54 -8.82 -17.36 4.35
C GLU A 54 -8.43 -17.04 5.81
N THR A 55 -8.47 -15.74 6.16
CA THR A 55 -7.99 -15.23 7.44
C THR A 55 -8.69 -15.88 8.64
N ALA A 56 -10.03 -16.06 8.53
CA ALA A 56 -10.82 -16.68 9.58
C ALA A 56 -10.43 -18.14 9.85
N LEU A 57 -10.03 -18.89 8.81
CA LEU A 57 -9.56 -20.26 8.93
C LEU A 57 -8.11 -20.32 9.42
N ALA A 58 -7.28 -19.33 9.10
CA ALA A 58 -5.90 -19.27 9.54
C ALA A 58 -5.76 -19.01 11.06
N ARG A 59 -6.66 -18.22 11.65
CA ARG A 59 -6.61 -17.82 13.08
C ARG A 59 -6.49 -19.01 14.04
N PRO A 60 -7.38 -20.00 14.06
CA PRO A 60 -7.29 -21.11 15.03
C PRO A 60 -5.99 -21.91 14.92
N HIS A 61 -5.41 -22.01 13.73
CA HIS A 61 -4.16 -22.72 13.52
C HIS A 61 -2.96 -21.94 14.06
N ILE A 62 -2.91 -20.61 13.87
CA ILE A 62 -1.84 -19.83 14.44
C ILE A 62 -1.92 -19.75 15.97
N GLU A 63 -3.11 -19.67 16.53
CA GLU A 63 -3.33 -19.73 17.99
C GLU A 63 -2.88 -21.08 18.57
N ALA A 64 -3.21 -22.20 17.89
CA ALA A 64 -2.74 -23.52 18.29
C ALA A 64 -1.22 -23.63 18.28
N SER A 65 -0.55 -23.09 17.25
CA SER A 65 0.90 -23.00 17.18
C SER A 65 1.49 -22.25 18.37
N LEU A 66 0.98 -21.04 18.65
CA LEU A 66 1.46 -20.18 19.73
C LEU A 66 1.13 -20.72 21.13
N LYS A 67 0.02 -21.45 21.29
CA LYS A 67 -0.31 -22.15 22.54
C LYS A 67 0.75 -23.20 22.91
N LYS A 68 1.29 -23.89 21.91
CA LYS A 68 2.33 -24.92 22.12
C LYS A 68 3.74 -24.29 22.18
N ARG A 69 4.00 -23.24 21.42
CA ARG A 69 5.30 -22.60 21.29
C ARG A 69 5.18 -21.08 21.31
N ALA A 70 4.92 -20.50 22.49
CA ALA A 70 4.65 -19.07 22.69
C ALA A 70 5.80 -18.12 22.24
N GLY A 71 7.04 -18.62 22.17
CA GLY A 71 8.23 -17.88 21.74
C GLY A 71 8.64 -18.17 20.29
N TYR A 72 7.71 -18.60 19.42
CA TYR A 72 8.04 -18.83 18.02
C TYR A 72 7.84 -17.55 17.20
N ALA A 73 8.92 -16.79 16.96
CA ALA A 73 8.86 -15.49 16.30
C ALA A 73 8.16 -15.49 14.93
N PRO A 74 8.36 -16.48 14.03
CA PRO A 74 7.60 -16.53 12.77
C PRO A 74 6.09 -16.67 12.96
N ALA A 75 5.65 -17.44 13.97
CA ALA A 75 4.22 -17.57 14.28
C ALA A 75 3.66 -16.27 14.87
N LEU A 76 4.40 -15.56 15.72
CA LEU A 76 4.00 -14.25 16.22
C LEU A 76 3.89 -13.23 15.07
N ALA A 77 4.84 -13.23 14.13
CA ALA A 77 4.78 -12.36 12.96
C ALA A 77 3.52 -12.62 12.11
N LEU A 78 3.19 -13.89 11.89
CA LEU A 78 1.97 -14.25 11.17
C LEU A 78 0.70 -13.90 11.95
N ALA A 79 0.67 -14.15 13.26
CA ALA A 79 -0.44 -13.75 14.12
C ALA A 79 -0.68 -12.23 14.08
N GLY A 80 0.39 -11.44 14.09
CA GLY A 80 0.31 -9.99 13.92
C GLY A 80 -0.31 -9.58 12.57
N ARG A 81 0.07 -10.26 11.48
CA ARG A 81 -0.51 -10.00 10.15
C ARG A 81 -1.98 -10.40 10.06
N ILE A 82 -2.35 -11.53 10.65
CA ILE A 82 -3.74 -12.00 10.73
C ILE A 82 -4.58 -10.99 11.53
N ALA A 83 -4.15 -10.61 12.74
CA ALA A 83 -4.85 -9.63 13.59
C ALA A 83 -5.02 -8.28 12.87
N ARG A 84 -3.98 -7.80 12.17
CA ARG A 84 -4.08 -6.58 11.36
C ARG A 84 -5.11 -6.70 10.24
N ALA A 85 -5.16 -7.83 9.53
CA ALA A 85 -6.15 -8.06 8.48
C ALA A 85 -7.60 -8.06 9.02
N GLU A 86 -7.79 -8.47 10.27
CA GLU A 86 -9.06 -8.41 11.00
C GLU A 86 -9.31 -7.06 11.67
N LYS A 87 -8.38 -6.09 11.51
CA LYS A 87 -8.39 -4.75 12.12
C LYS A 87 -8.30 -4.75 13.66
N ASP A 88 -7.82 -5.86 14.24
CA ASP A 88 -7.44 -5.91 15.65
C ASP A 88 -5.99 -5.40 15.78
N PHE A 89 -5.85 -4.07 15.73
CA PHE A 89 -4.55 -3.43 15.69
C PHE A 89 -3.78 -3.57 17.01
N ASP A 90 -4.47 -3.60 18.15
CA ASP A 90 -3.83 -3.79 19.45
C ASP A 90 -3.19 -5.17 19.57
N ALA A 91 -3.92 -6.21 19.20
CA ALA A 91 -3.36 -7.57 19.15
C ALA A 91 -2.23 -7.68 18.13
N ALA A 92 -2.37 -7.03 16.96
CA ALA A 92 -1.32 -7.04 15.94
C ALA A 92 -0.02 -6.41 16.43
N LEU A 93 -0.10 -5.24 17.07
CA LEU A 93 1.07 -4.55 17.65
C LEU A 93 1.71 -5.38 18.76
N ALA A 94 0.91 -5.97 19.67
CA ALA A 94 1.43 -6.83 20.71
C ALA A 94 2.18 -8.06 20.15
N HIS A 95 1.68 -8.66 19.08
CA HIS A 95 2.33 -9.77 18.42
C HIS A 95 3.64 -9.36 17.74
N PHE A 96 3.67 -8.22 17.03
CA PHE A 96 4.89 -7.71 16.41
C PHE A 96 5.93 -7.32 17.46
N ASP A 97 5.56 -6.68 18.56
CA ASP A 97 6.49 -6.33 19.63
C ASP A 97 7.15 -7.58 20.26
N ARG A 98 6.37 -8.62 20.50
CA ARG A 98 6.91 -9.90 20.98
C ARG A 98 7.82 -10.57 19.96
N ALA A 99 7.45 -10.53 18.66
CA ALA A 99 8.28 -11.08 17.59
C ALA A 99 9.61 -10.34 17.48
N ILE A 100 9.60 -9.01 17.54
CA ILE A 100 10.79 -8.13 17.51
C ILE A 100 11.70 -8.41 18.72
N ALA A 101 11.13 -8.55 19.91
CA ALA A 101 11.89 -8.83 21.13
C ALA A 101 12.63 -10.18 21.07
N LEU A 102 12.06 -11.16 20.38
CA LEU A 102 12.64 -12.50 20.22
C LEU A 102 13.67 -12.58 19.08
N ALA A 103 13.37 -11.94 17.97
CA ALA A 103 14.19 -11.99 16.76
C ALA A 103 13.98 -10.67 15.96
N PRO A 104 14.78 -9.63 16.20
CA PRO A 104 14.64 -8.34 15.53
C PRO A 104 15.01 -8.49 14.03
N GLN A 105 13.99 -8.51 13.17
CA GLN A 105 14.13 -8.51 11.72
C GLN A 105 13.56 -7.22 11.15
N ARG A 106 14.19 -6.68 10.10
CA ARG A 106 13.79 -5.40 9.48
C ARG A 106 12.32 -5.39 9.07
N GLU A 107 11.87 -6.48 8.51
CA GLU A 107 10.50 -6.68 8.03
C GLU A 107 9.47 -6.51 9.15
N LEU A 108 9.78 -6.92 10.38
CA LEU A 108 8.89 -6.79 11.53
C LEU A 108 8.69 -5.31 11.94
N PHE A 109 9.73 -4.49 11.83
CA PHE A 109 9.61 -3.04 12.09
C PHE A 109 8.73 -2.36 11.02
N VAL A 110 8.86 -2.79 9.76
CA VAL A 110 8.00 -2.30 8.67
C VAL A 110 6.55 -2.73 8.89
N GLU A 111 6.32 -4.00 9.26
CA GLU A 111 4.98 -4.51 9.58
C GLU A 111 4.35 -3.76 10.76
N LYS A 112 5.13 -3.46 11.80
CA LYS A 112 4.68 -2.65 12.94
C LYS A 112 4.32 -1.23 12.50
N ALA A 113 5.17 -0.57 11.71
CA ALA A 113 4.92 0.77 11.20
C ALA A 113 3.66 0.84 10.34
N ARG A 114 3.45 -0.14 9.44
CA ARG A 114 2.21 -0.29 8.66
C ARG A 114 0.97 -0.44 9.54
N THR A 115 1.11 -1.20 10.63
CA THR A 115 0.00 -1.44 11.57
C THR A 115 -0.36 -0.16 12.31
N LEU A 116 0.63 0.62 12.77
CA LEU A 116 0.43 1.92 13.39
C LEU A 116 -0.27 2.91 12.42
N ASP A 117 0.13 2.92 11.15
CA ASP A 117 -0.52 3.72 10.11
C ASP A 117 -2.01 3.33 9.94
N GLN A 118 -2.28 2.05 9.79
CA GLN A 118 -3.64 1.55 9.59
C GLN A 118 -4.54 1.76 10.81
N ALA A 119 -3.94 1.75 12.01
CA ALA A 119 -4.62 2.06 13.26
C ALA A 119 -4.91 3.56 13.45
N GLY A 120 -4.39 4.43 12.58
CA GLY A 120 -4.50 5.88 12.72
C GLY A 120 -3.63 6.46 13.84
N LEU A 121 -2.70 5.68 14.38
CA LEU A 121 -1.76 6.10 15.43
C LEU A 121 -0.61 6.93 14.81
N ARG A 122 -0.99 8.08 14.24
CA ARG A 122 -0.12 8.91 13.39
C ARG A 122 1.23 9.30 14.02
N PRO A 123 1.31 9.77 15.29
CA PRO A 123 2.60 10.10 15.90
C PRO A 123 3.54 8.90 15.99
N GLN A 124 3.03 7.75 16.45
CA GLN A 124 3.80 6.52 16.61
C GLN A 124 4.21 5.94 15.24
N ALA A 125 3.33 6.01 14.24
CA ALA A 125 3.63 5.60 12.88
C ALA A 125 4.79 6.43 12.29
N ARG A 126 4.75 7.76 12.48
CA ARG A 126 5.82 8.66 12.04
C ARG A 126 7.17 8.30 12.69
N GLU A 127 7.19 8.09 14.01
CA GLU A 127 8.41 7.67 14.71
C GLU A 127 8.95 6.33 14.18
N ALA A 128 8.06 5.37 13.95
CA ALA A 128 8.44 4.06 13.41
C ALA A 128 9.04 4.18 11.99
N TRP A 129 8.42 4.96 11.10
CA TRP A 129 8.96 5.20 9.76
C TRP A 129 10.29 5.95 9.78
N LEU A 130 10.45 6.96 10.63
CA LEU A 130 11.71 7.66 10.82
C LEU A 130 12.81 6.75 11.36
N ALA A 131 12.47 5.84 12.28
CA ALA A 131 13.43 4.84 12.77
C ALA A 131 13.91 3.89 11.66
N ILE A 132 13.04 3.51 10.73
CA ILE A 132 13.40 2.72 9.54
C ILE A 132 14.37 3.51 8.66
N LEU A 133 14.14 4.79 8.41
CA LEU A 133 15.03 5.63 7.59
C LEU A 133 16.39 5.86 8.21
N LYS A 134 16.53 5.84 9.56
CA LYS A 134 17.83 5.89 10.22
C LYS A 134 18.72 4.71 9.86
N VAL A 135 18.12 3.54 9.57
CA VAL A 135 18.84 2.31 9.21
C VAL A 135 18.93 2.13 7.70
N ILE A 136 17.88 2.50 6.99
CA ILE A 136 17.76 2.38 5.52
C ILE A 136 17.29 3.74 4.96
N PRO A 137 18.20 4.69 4.70
CA PRO A 137 17.82 6.06 4.31
C PRO A 137 16.97 6.19 3.05
N GLN A 138 17.01 5.17 2.16
CA GLN A 138 16.26 5.15 0.90
C GLN A 138 15.15 4.07 0.90
N HIS A 139 14.59 3.75 2.08
CA HIS A 139 13.47 2.81 2.15
C HIS A 139 12.24 3.44 1.50
N ALA A 140 11.91 3.02 0.27
CA ALA A 140 10.91 3.66 -0.58
C ALA A 140 9.54 3.82 0.11
N GLU A 141 9.05 2.78 0.79
CA GLU A 141 7.77 2.85 1.50
C GLU A 141 7.80 3.83 2.69
N ALA A 142 8.90 3.85 3.47
CA ALA A 142 9.03 4.80 4.58
C ALA A 142 9.05 6.24 4.07
N CYS A 143 9.78 6.50 2.98
CA CYS A 143 9.78 7.78 2.30
C CYS A 143 8.38 8.15 1.79
N ALA A 144 7.66 7.23 1.13
CA ALA A 144 6.31 7.49 0.64
C ALA A 144 5.33 7.84 1.77
N ARG A 145 5.38 7.10 2.89
CA ARG A 145 4.52 7.34 4.05
C ARG A 145 4.83 8.67 4.75
N LEU A 146 6.11 8.95 4.99
CA LEU A 146 6.52 10.23 5.59
C LEU A 146 6.24 11.42 4.67
N GLY A 147 6.43 11.26 3.36
CA GLY A 147 6.08 12.28 2.39
C GLY A 147 4.58 12.57 2.37
N ARG A 148 3.73 11.55 2.41
CA ARG A 148 2.29 11.73 2.54
C ARG A 148 1.90 12.42 3.85
N MET A 149 2.49 12.01 4.98
CA MET A 149 2.26 12.65 6.28
C MET A 149 2.68 14.13 6.27
N ALA A 150 3.82 14.45 5.67
CA ALA A 150 4.29 15.83 5.55
C ALA A 150 3.34 16.67 4.67
N TRP A 151 2.85 16.11 3.57
CA TRP A 151 1.87 16.79 2.72
C TRP A 151 0.57 17.09 3.49
N GLU A 152 0.04 16.14 4.24
CA GLU A 152 -1.16 16.30 5.06
C GLU A 152 -0.97 17.33 6.21
N ASP A 153 0.27 17.52 6.68
CA ASP A 153 0.61 18.55 7.67
C ASP A 153 0.82 19.95 7.05
N GLY A 154 0.81 20.05 5.71
CA GLY A 154 1.09 21.29 4.98
C GLY A 154 2.58 21.56 4.73
N ASP A 155 3.47 20.64 5.12
CA ASP A 155 4.92 20.75 4.91
C ASP A 155 5.30 20.27 3.50
N TYR A 156 4.78 20.92 2.48
CA TYR A 156 4.88 20.50 1.08
C TYR A 156 6.31 20.35 0.58
N ALA A 157 7.23 21.20 1.02
CA ALA A 157 8.64 21.10 0.65
C ALA A 157 9.29 19.83 1.20
N ILE A 158 8.99 19.46 2.44
CA ILE A 158 9.44 18.23 3.06
C ILE A 158 8.78 17.02 2.37
N ALA A 159 7.50 17.14 2.03
CA ALA A 159 6.77 16.10 1.31
C ALA A 159 7.44 15.78 -0.04
N VAL A 160 7.79 16.81 -0.82
CA VAL A 160 8.49 16.62 -2.11
C VAL A 160 9.80 15.88 -1.93
N ILE A 161 10.63 16.26 -0.94
CA ILE A 161 11.92 15.59 -0.69
C ILE A 161 11.72 14.08 -0.43
N TYR A 162 10.80 13.73 0.46
CA TYR A 162 10.54 12.31 0.76
C TYR A 162 9.93 11.57 -0.44
N LEU A 163 8.99 12.19 -1.17
CA LEU A 163 8.33 11.53 -2.30
C LEU A 163 9.26 11.37 -3.50
N GLU A 164 10.21 12.29 -3.72
CA GLU A 164 11.27 12.12 -4.71
C GLU A 164 12.17 10.91 -4.38
N HIS A 165 12.55 10.75 -3.12
CA HIS A 165 13.28 9.56 -2.69
C HIS A 165 12.45 8.28 -2.90
N ALA A 166 11.15 8.33 -2.62
CA ALA A 166 10.26 7.19 -2.82
C ALA A 166 10.09 6.82 -4.31
N THR A 167 10.17 7.81 -5.21
CA THR A 167 10.00 7.62 -6.66
C THR A 167 11.32 7.41 -7.42
N ALA A 168 12.47 7.44 -6.75
CA ALA A 168 13.79 7.22 -7.35
C ALA A 168 13.99 5.79 -7.89
N SER A 169 13.20 4.84 -7.43
CA SER A 169 13.13 3.47 -7.92
C SER A 169 11.72 3.16 -8.46
N GLU A 170 11.39 1.88 -8.65
CA GLU A 170 10.03 1.48 -9.00
C GLU A 170 9.05 1.87 -7.89
N ALA A 171 8.15 2.81 -8.20
CA ALA A 171 7.14 3.30 -7.29
C ALA A 171 5.74 3.09 -7.87
N PRO A 172 4.72 2.79 -7.04
CA PRO A 172 3.34 2.66 -7.50
C PRO A 172 2.77 4.01 -7.94
N ALA A 173 1.71 3.96 -8.74
CA ALA A 173 1.00 5.14 -9.24
C ALA A 173 0.56 6.10 -8.12
N SER A 174 0.18 5.57 -6.95
CA SER A 174 -0.21 6.39 -5.78
C SER A 174 0.91 7.28 -5.27
N THR A 175 2.16 6.80 -5.24
CA THR A 175 3.32 7.60 -4.79
C THR A 175 3.63 8.72 -5.77
N TRP A 176 3.55 8.44 -7.08
CA TRP A 176 3.67 9.47 -8.10
C TRP A 176 2.55 10.50 -8.05
N PHE A 177 1.33 10.06 -7.74
CA PHE A 177 0.19 10.95 -7.53
C PHE A 177 0.40 11.86 -6.32
N ASP A 178 0.86 11.31 -5.19
CA ASP A 178 1.19 12.08 -3.98
C ASP A 178 2.30 13.12 -4.24
N LEU A 179 3.33 12.77 -5.04
CA LEU A 179 4.37 13.72 -5.48
C LEU A 179 3.77 14.85 -6.34
N GLY A 180 2.82 14.51 -7.21
CA GLY A 180 2.09 15.49 -8.00
C GLY A 180 1.33 16.49 -7.13
N LEU A 181 0.62 16.00 -6.08
CA LEU A 181 -0.09 16.86 -5.12
C LEU A 181 0.87 17.79 -4.39
N ALA A 182 1.96 17.27 -3.83
CA ALA A 182 2.93 18.08 -3.08
C ALA A 182 3.58 19.18 -3.95
N ARG A 183 3.92 18.86 -5.19
CA ARG A 183 4.48 19.85 -6.14
C ARG A 183 3.45 20.88 -6.60
N GLN A 184 2.20 20.46 -6.80
CA GLN A 184 1.10 21.36 -7.15
C GLN A 184 0.88 22.41 -6.04
N ASP A 185 0.87 21.99 -4.77
CA ASP A 185 0.70 22.90 -3.63
C ASP A 185 1.90 23.86 -3.47
N LEU A 186 3.09 23.48 -3.93
CA LEU A 186 4.24 24.37 -4.07
C LEU A 186 4.21 25.23 -5.34
N ARG A 187 3.17 25.11 -6.18
CA ARG A 187 3.06 25.76 -7.50
C ARG A 187 4.16 25.36 -8.49
N ASP A 188 4.84 24.25 -8.26
CA ASP A 188 5.70 23.61 -9.27
C ASP A 188 4.82 22.83 -10.25
N TYR A 189 4.10 23.56 -11.10
CA TYR A 189 3.15 22.96 -12.04
C TYR A 189 3.83 22.06 -13.08
N ALA A 190 5.05 22.41 -13.49
CA ALA A 190 5.81 21.60 -14.44
C ALA A 190 6.20 20.25 -13.83
N GLY A 191 6.75 20.28 -12.61
CA GLY A 191 7.08 19.06 -11.88
C GLY A 191 5.86 18.23 -11.50
N ALA A 192 4.75 18.87 -11.13
CA ALA A 192 3.48 18.19 -10.85
C ALA A 192 2.94 17.48 -12.10
N ALA A 193 3.00 18.12 -13.27
CA ALA A 193 2.57 17.51 -14.53
C ALA A 193 3.38 16.26 -14.88
N VAL A 194 4.69 16.26 -14.64
CA VAL A 194 5.53 15.05 -14.82
C VAL A 194 5.07 13.93 -13.90
N ALA A 195 4.82 14.24 -12.62
CA ALA A 195 4.41 13.25 -11.64
C ALA A 195 3.01 12.66 -11.94
N TYR A 196 2.03 13.50 -12.28
CA TYR A 196 0.69 13.03 -12.66
C TYR A 196 0.68 12.23 -13.96
N ARG A 197 1.47 12.62 -14.97
CA ARG A 197 1.63 11.81 -16.20
C ARG A 197 2.18 10.42 -15.86
N ARG A 198 3.14 10.35 -14.95
CA ARG A 198 3.71 9.06 -14.52
C ARG A 198 2.69 8.23 -13.75
N ALA A 199 1.93 8.84 -12.84
CA ALA A 199 0.84 8.18 -12.12
C ALA A 199 -0.21 7.62 -13.09
N PHE A 200 -0.65 8.40 -14.06
CA PHE A 200 -1.62 8.02 -15.06
C PHE A 200 -1.10 6.92 -16.01
N ALA A 201 0.17 7.00 -16.43
CA ALA A 201 0.80 5.96 -17.25
C ALA A 201 0.89 4.61 -16.53
N LEU A 202 1.13 4.60 -15.22
CA LEU A 202 1.17 3.38 -14.39
C LEU A 202 -0.23 2.85 -14.07
N LYS A 203 -1.24 3.73 -14.01
CA LYS A 203 -2.63 3.38 -13.75
C LYS A 203 -3.56 4.18 -14.67
N PRO A 204 -3.84 3.68 -15.90
CA PRO A 204 -4.62 4.40 -16.91
C PRO A 204 -6.11 4.64 -16.56
N ASP A 205 -6.62 3.99 -15.53
CA ASP A 205 -7.97 4.20 -14.99
C ASP A 205 -8.03 5.21 -13.82
N HIS A 206 -6.90 5.89 -13.53
CA HIS A 206 -6.82 6.88 -12.46
C HIS A 206 -7.36 8.24 -12.91
N ALA A 207 -8.67 8.40 -12.88
CA ALA A 207 -9.36 9.60 -13.37
C ALA A 207 -8.92 10.89 -12.63
N GLU A 208 -8.61 10.81 -11.34
CA GLU A 208 -8.10 11.96 -10.56
C GLU A 208 -6.71 12.40 -11.02
N ALA A 209 -5.84 11.46 -11.41
CA ALA A 209 -4.53 11.82 -11.95
C ALA A 209 -4.65 12.56 -13.29
N ALA A 210 -5.59 12.12 -14.15
CA ALA A 210 -5.89 12.82 -15.40
C ALA A 210 -6.50 14.21 -15.15
N LEU A 211 -7.43 14.34 -14.20
CA LEU A 211 -8.01 15.63 -13.82
C LEU A 211 -6.95 16.60 -13.31
N ASN A 212 -6.14 16.17 -12.34
CA ASN A 212 -5.10 17.01 -11.74
C ASN A 212 -4.00 17.36 -12.76
N LEU A 213 -3.69 16.45 -13.68
CA LEU A 213 -2.82 16.74 -14.82
C LEU A 213 -3.38 17.89 -15.66
N GLY A 214 -4.69 17.85 -15.99
CA GLY A 214 -5.34 18.95 -16.71
C GLY A 214 -5.25 20.28 -15.97
N ILE A 215 -5.49 20.27 -14.65
CA ILE A 215 -5.41 21.47 -13.81
C ILE A 215 -4.00 22.09 -13.86
N VAL A 216 -2.96 21.29 -13.60
CA VAL A 216 -1.58 21.82 -13.53
C VAL A 216 -1.04 22.24 -14.90
N LEU A 217 -1.47 21.59 -15.99
CA LEU A 217 -1.13 22.01 -17.35
C LEU A 217 -1.76 23.35 -17.69
N GLN A 218 -3.03 23.55 -17.31
CA GLN A 218 -3.73 24.81 -17.50
C GLN A 218 -3.11 25.94 -16.70
N GLU A 219 -2.77 25.71 -15.41
CA GLU A 219 -2.06 26.67 -14.58
C GLU A 219 -0.66 27.00 -15.16
N GLY A 220 0.00 26.02 -15.78
CA GLY A 220 1.25 26.19 -16.50
C GLY A 220 1.13 26.87 -17.88
N GLY A 221 -0.10 27.18 -18.34
CA GLY A 221 -0.37 27.85 -19.61
C GLY A 221 -0.51 26.94 -20.83
N ASP A 222 -0.42 25.61 -20.67
CA ASP A 222 -0.61 24.63 -21.76
C ASP A 222 -2.09 24.17 -21.83
N ALA A 223 -2.93 25.06 -22.34
CA ALA A 223 -4.36 24.82 -22.42
C ALA A 223 -4.74 23.67 -23.37
N GLU A 224 -3.93 23.40 -24.40
CA GLU A 224 -4.18 22.32 -25.36
C GLU A 224 -3.95 20.94 -24.69
N ALA A 225 -2.81 20.77 -24.05
CA ALA A 225 -2.52 19.53 -23.30
C ALA A 225 -3.48 19.36 -22.10
N ALA A 226 -3.89 20.46 -21.45
CA ALA A 226 -4.89 20.41 -20.38
C ALA A 226 -6.22 19.84 -20.87
N MET A 227 -6.72 20.27 -22.04
CA MET A 227 -7.97 19.75 -22.62
C MET A 227 -7.89 18.26 -22.94
N ILE A 228 -6.74 17.76 -23.38
CA ILE A 228 -6.55 16.31 -23.60
C ILE A 228 -6.68 15.56 -22.27
N ALA A 229 -6.01 16.04 -21.22
CA ALA A 229 -6.08 15.42 -19.91
C ALA A 229 -7.51 15.45 -19.29
N TYR A 230 -8.25 16.56 -19.49
CA TYR A 230 -9.65 16.67 -19.06
C TYR A 230 -10.58 15.72 -19.83
N ARG A 231 -10.35 15.49 -21.12
CA ARG A 231 -11.08 14.47 -21.91
C ARG A 231 -10.85 13.07 -21.36
N ASP A 232 -9.60 12.73 -21.05
CA ASP A 232 -9.27 11.44 -20.42
C ASP A 232 -9.97 11.29 -19.07
N ALA A 233 -9.94 12.31 -18.21
CA ALA A 233 -10.64 12.31 -16.92
C ALA A 233 -12.15 12.15 -17.08
N TYR A 234 -12.76 12.89 -18.00
CA TYR A 234 -14.20 12.83 -18.28
C TYR A 234 -14.62 11.47 -18.83
N ARG A 235 -13.85 10.92 -19.77
CA ARG A 235 -14.10 9.59 -20.34
C ARG A 235 -14.07 8.50 -19.30
N LEU A 236 -13.11 8.56 -18.35
CA LEU A 236 -12.97 7.60 -17.26
C LEU A 236 -14.05 7.77 -16.19
N ARG A 237 -14.41 9.01 -15.88
CA ARG A 237 -15.40 9.33 -14.85
C ARG A 237 -16.21 10.57 -15.22
N PRO A 238 -17.35 10.42 -15.92
CA PRO A 238 -18.19 11.54 -16.35
C PRO A 238 -18.68 12.45 -15.21
N GLN A 239 -18.73 11.93 -13.99
CA GLN A 239 -19.11 12.68 -12.78
C GLN A 239 -18.12 13.81 -12.42
N LEU A 240 -16.90 13.77 -12.98
CA LEU A 240 -15.89 14.84 -12.82
C LEU A 240 -16.20 16.09 -13.66
N PHE A 241 -17.27 16.08 -14.47
CA PHE A 241 -17.66 17.22 -15.31
C PHE A 241 -17.68 18.56 -14.56
N GLY A 242 -18.31 18.59 -13.37
CA GLY A 242 -18.38 19.80 -12.56
C GLY A 242 -17.01 20.32 -12.12
N SER A 243 -16.10 19.40 -11.71
CA SER A 243 -14.73 19.76 -11.34
C SER A 243 -13.92 20.28 -12.54
N ILE A 244 -14.09 19.67 -13.70
CA ILE A 244 -13.47 20.12 -14.97
C ILE A 244 -13.98 21.51 -15.36
N ALA A 245 -15.30 21.71 -15.34
CA ALA A 245 -15.90 23.01 -15.66
C ALA A 245 -15.41 24.11 -14.70
N MET A 246 -15.32 23.80 -13.41
CA MET A 246 -14.78 24.73 -12.41
C MET A 246 -13.30 25.05 -12.70
N ALA A 247 -12.48 24.05 -12.96
CA ALA A 247 -11.06 24.26 -13.29
C ALA A 247 -10.90 25.13 -14.52
N LEU A 248 -11.66 24.89 -15.58
CA LEU A 248 -11.60 25.67 -16.82
C LEU A 248 -12.01 27.12 -16.64
N THR A 249 -12.87 27.45 -15.67
CA THR A 249 -13.34 28.82 -15.44
C THR A 249 -12.53 29.59 -14.42
N SER A 250 -11.87 28.92 -13.47
CA SER A 250 -11.18 29.56 -12.33
C SER A 250 -9.69 29.84 -12.55
N ALA A 251 -9.06 29.21 -13.53
CA ALA A 251 -7.65 29.44 -13.79
C ALA A 251 -7.38 30.78 -14.50
N PRO A 252 -6.21 31.44 -14.28
CA PRO A 252 -5.83 32.69 -14.94
C PRO A 252 -5.86 32.62 -16.47
N HIS A 253 -5.62 31.44 -17.02
CA HIS A 253 -5.68 31.13 -18.46
C HIS A 253 -6.92 30.32 -18.83
N GLY A 254 -7.92 30.30 -17.95
CA GLY A 254 -9.17 29.58 -18.15
C GLY A 254 -10.01 30.15 -19.29
N ARG A 255 -10.81 29.29 -19.89
CA ARG A 255 -11.79 29.68 -20.91
C ARG A 255 -13.20 29.62 -20.31
N LEU A 256 -13.91 30.73 -20.40
CA LEU A 256 -15.32 30.76 -19.98
C LEU A 256 -16.16 30.00 -21.00
N TRP A 257 -16.82 28.94 -20.57
CA TRP A 257 -17.80 28.20 -21.34
C TRP A 257 -19.19 28.72 -21.00
N LEU A 258 -19.85 29.32 -21.97
CA LEU A 258 -21.21 29.87 -21.83
C LEU A 258 -22.30 28.80 -22.06
N ASP A 259 -21.95 27.68 -22.70
CA ASP A 259 -22.85 26.56 -22.99
C ASP A 259 -22.27 25.25 -22.44
N GLU A 260 -22.97 24.68 -21.46
CA GLU A 260 -22.63 23.38 -20.85
C GLU A 260 -22.63 22.25 -21.89
N ASN A 261 -23.55 22.28 -22.87
CA ASN A 261 -23.62 21.25 -23.89
C ASN A 261 -22.44 21.33 -24.88
N GLU A 262 -21.95 22.54 -25.14
CA GLU A 262 -20.73 22.73 -25.93
C GLU A 262 -19.51 22.16 -25.21
N LEU A 263 -19.38 22.43 -23.91
CA LEU A 263 -18.30 21.86 -23.09
C LEU A 263 -18.36 20.32 -23.06
N ARG A 264 -19.56 19.74 -22.83
CA ARG A 264 -19.74 18.29 -22.86
C ARG A 264 -19.35 17.67 -24.19
N ARG A 265 -19.72 18.29 -25.32
CA ARG A 265 -19.31 17.85 -26.65
C ARG A 265 -17.79 17.91 -26.83
N SER A 266 -17.17 18.99 -26.39
CA SER A 266 -15.70 19.16 -26.44
C SER A 266 -14.93 18.17 -25.59
N LEU A 267 -15.50 17.70 -24.48
CA LEU A 267 -14.90 16.67 -23.61
C LEU A 267 -15.17 15.25 -24.12
N GLY A 268 -16.24 15.02 -24.86
CA GLY A 268 -16.62 13.72 -25.42
C GLY A 268 -16.02 13.42 -26.79
N SER A 269 -15.39 14.41 -27.43
CA SER A 269 -14.70 14.26 -28.72
C SER A 269 -13.25 13.79 -28.51
#